data_4013530a396cc062045de9c550605c67
#
_entry.id   4013530a396cc062045de9c550605c67
#
_cell.length_a   1.000
_cell.length_b   1.000
_cell.length_c   1.000
_cell.angle_alpha   90.00
_cell.angle_beta   90.00
_cell.angle_gamma   90.00
#
_symmetry.space_group_name_H-M   'P 1'
#
loop_
_entity.id
_entity.type
_entity.pdbx_description
1 polymer ?
#
loop_
_entity_poly.entity_id
_entity_poly.type
_entity_poly.pdbx_seq_one_letter_code
_entity_poly.pdbx_strand_id
1 'polypeptide(L)'
;MINNPSGKKLSKRDGAMDVMDYKNLGYLPEALLNFLVRLGWSNGDQEIFSMEEMLELFDPSNINKSSSSYNGEKLLWLNSEYIKAVSNDRLIEELKFFDLDLSHHPKRTELLDLSKQRAQTIVELKKSITDILDVPTSYEEAGVKKFVKEDTKDFLEKYLELLEKNKEDLYNVENVEEITKPFIAENGLKFPQLFQPIRIALTGGTQAPSVYDIIAILGFNEVSSRLETALKRNFQNTWLFKNNQA
;
A
#
# COMPACT_ATOMS: atom_id res chain seq x y z
N MET A 1 -12.85 6.65 31.80
CA MET A 1 -12.21 5.30 31.79
C MET A 1 -12.34 4.75 30.39
N ILE A 2 -11.28 4.12 29.84
CA ILE A 2 -11.35 3.49 28.52
C ILE A 2 -11.58 1.99 28.71
N ASN A 3 -12.60 1.46 28.05
CA ASN A 3 -12.98 0.05 28.10
C ASN A 3 -12.59 -0.65 26.79
N ASN A 4 -12.40 -1.96 26.85
CA ASN A 4 -12.33 -2.80 25.66
C ASN A 4 -13.72 -3.01 25.02
N PRO A 5 -13.83 -3.61 23.83
CA PRO A 5 -15.13 -3.84 23.18
C PRO A 5 -16.12 -4.70 24.00
N SER A 6 -15.63 -5.48 24.98
CA SER A 6 -16.47 -6.28 25.90
C SER A 6 -16.95 -5.50 27.13
N GLY A 7 -16.69 -4.18 27.19
CA GLY A 7 -17.12 -3.32 28.29
C GLY A 7 -16.22 -3.37 29.54
N LYS A 8 -15.14 -4.15 29.55
CA LYS A 8 -14.19 -4.21 30.67
C LYS A 8 -13.11 -3.13 30.49
N LYS A 9 -12.53 -2.67 31.63
CA LYS A 9 -11.43 -1.72 31.60
C LYS A 9 -10.30 -2.24 30.70
N LEU A 10 -9.87 -1.40 29.76
CA LEU A 10 -8.75 -1.70 28.87
C LEU A 10 -7.49 -1.93 29.70
N SER A 11 -6.81 -3.04 29.47
CA SER A 11 -5.58 -3.42 30.17
C SER A 11 -4.52 -3.88 29.17
N LYS A 12 -3.26 -4.02 29.61
CA LYS A 12 -2.19 -4.56 28.76
C LYS A 12 -2.50 -5.95 28.20
N ARG A 13 -3.31 -6.76 28.92
CA ARG A 13 -3.75 -8.09 28.46
C ARG A 13 -4.83 -8.00 27.36
N ASP A 14 -5.51 -6.87 27.25
CA ASP A 14 -6.56 -6.61 26.27
C ASP A 14 -6.02 -5.79 25.07
N GLY A 15 -4.68 -5.66 24.91
CA GLY A 15 -4.05 -4.92 23.83
C GLY A 15 -3.84 -3.42 24.12
N ALA A 16 -3.95 -2.98 25.39
CA ALA A 16 -3.48 -1.63 25.74
C ALA A 16 -1.97 -1.55 25.54
N MET A 17 -1.55 -0.71 24.64
CA MET A 17 -0.17 -0.51 24.24
C MET A 17 0.41 0.76 24.86
N ASP A 18 1.72 0.79 24.99
CA ASP A 18 2.47 2.00 25.25
C ASP A 18 2.34 2.97 24.06
N VAL A 19 2.47 4.28 24.29
CA VAL A 19 2.41 5.29 23.22
C VAL A 19 3.48 5.01 22.15
N MET A 20 4.65 4.53 22.54
CA MET A 20 5.71 4.18 21.61
C MET A 20 5.41 2.93 20.78
N ASP A 21 4.57 2.02 21.28
CA ASP A 21 4.13 0.87 20.49
C ASP A 21 3.29 1.32 19.28
N TYR A 22 2.45 2.35 19.45
CA TYR A 22 1.69 2.92 18.33
C TYR A 22 2.61 3.51 17.26
N LYS A 23 3.69 4.19 17.65
CA LYS A 23 4.71 4.67 16.71
C LYS A 23 5.34 3.51 15.94
N ASN A 24 5.75 2.44 16.64
CA ASN A 24 6.36 1.25 16.02
C ASN A 24 5.40 0.51 15.06
N LEU A 25 4.09 0.63 15.28
CA LEU A 25 3.05 0.11 14.38
C LEU A 25 2.72 1.06 13.23
N GLY A 26 3.32 2.24 13.19
CA GLY A 26 3.17 3.21 12.10
C GLY A 26 1.95 4.10 12.21
N TYR A 27 1.47 4.36 13.43
CA TYR A 27 0.47 5.40 13.66
C TYR A 27 1.12 6.77 13.74
N LEU A 28 0.51 7.76 13.10
CA LEU A 28 0.89 9.15 13.22
C LEU A 28 0.45 9.72 14.59
N PRO A 29 1.26 10.55 15.25
CA PRO A 29 0.92 11.11 16.55
C PRO A 29 -0.36 11.93 16.54
N GLU A 30 -0.62 12.66 15.45
CA GLU A 30 -1.83 13.46 15.26
C GLU A 30 -3.09 12.58 15.20
N ALA A 31 -3.02 11.44 14.53
CA ALA A 31 -4.12 10.48 14.44
C ALA A 31 -4.43 9.86 15.82
N LEU A 32 -3.40 9.47 16.55
CA LEU A 32 -3.56 8.95 17.92
C LEU A 32 -4.15 10.00 18.84
N LEU A 33 -3.66 11.24 18.77
CA LEU A 33 -4.16 12.34 19.59
C LEU A 33 -5.64 12.65 19.30
N ASN A 34 -6.02 12.76 18.02
CA ASN A 34 -7.39 12.93 17.60
C ASN A 34 -8.29 11.80 18.11
N PHE A 35 -7.84 10.56 17.99
CA PHE A 35 -8.58 9.40 18.51
C PHE A 35 -8.81 9.51 20.03
N LEU A 36 -7.77 9.87 20.80
CA LEU A 36 -7.87 10.01 22.25
C LEU A 36 -8.79 11.15 22.67
N VAL A 37 -8.74 12.30 21.97
CA VAL A 37 -9.64 13.44 22.21
C VAL A 37 -11.10 12.99 22.00
N ARG A 38 -11.39 12.30 20.91
CA ARG A 38 -12.75 11.82 20.58
C ARG A 38 -13.28 10.74 21.53
N LEU A 39 -12.45 10.10 22.32
CA LEU A 39 -12.91 9.14 23.35
C LEU A 39 -13.70 9.81 24.48
N GLY A 40 -13.42 11.09 24.76
CA GLY A 40 -14.07 11.79 25.86
C GLY A 40 -14.72 13.11 25.49
N TRP A 41 -14.51 13.60 24.28
CA TRP A 41 -14.98 14.90 23.83
C TRP A 41 -15.52 14.84 22.38
N SER A 42 -16.43 15.74 22.04
CA SER A 42 -17.00 15.84 20.69
C SER A 42 -17.30 17.28 20.33
N ASN A 43 -17.16 17.62 19.07
CA ASN A 43 -17.60 18.87 18.46
C ASN A 43 -18.61 18.54 17.35
N GLY A 44 -19.87 18.37 17.71
CA GLY A 44 -20.88 17.87 16.78
C GLY A 44 -20.49 16.53 16.17
N ASP A 45 -20.65 16.41 14.85
CA ASP A 45 -20.36 15.22 14.07
C ASP A 45 -18.94 15.20 13.47
N GLN A 46 -18.12 16.21 13.76
CA GLN A 46 -16.75 16.27 13.26
C GLN A 46 -15.90 15.14 13.86
N GLU A 47 -15.25 14.37 12.99
CA GLU A 47 -14.45 13.21 13.36
C GLU A 47 -12.94 13.47 13.23
N ILE A 48 -12.54 14.28 12.26
CA ILE A 48 -11.14 14.58 11.95
C ILE A 48 -10.89 16.06 12.27
N PHE A 49 -9.82 16.31 13.01
CA PHE A 49 -9.42 17.66 13.43
C PHE A 49 -7.96 17.90 13.08
N SER A 50 -7.62 19.07 12.58
CA SER A 50 -6.22 19.48 12.57
C SER A 50 -5.73 19.72 14.02
N MET A 51 -4.42 19.83 14.20
CA MET A 51 -3.86 20.16 15.52
C MET A 51 -4.34 21.54 15.99
N GLU A 52 -4.42 22.49 15.08
CA GLU A 52 -4.91 23.85 15.34
C GLU A 52 -6.37 23.82 15.77
N GLU A 53 -7.23 23.08 15.05
CA GLU A 53 -8.64 22.90 15.42
C GLU A 53 -8.79 22.25 16.80
N MET A 54 -7.98 21.22 17.11
CA MET A 54 -8.01 20.60 18.44
C MET A 54 -7.65 21.59 19.53
N LEU A 55 -6.64 22.45 19.33
CA LEU A 55 -6.23 23.46 20.29
C LEU A 55 -7.27 24.59 20.47
N GLU A 56 -7.96 24.94 19.40
CA GLU A 56 -8.97 26.02 19.42
C GLU A 56 -10.30 25.56 20.02
N LEU A 57 -10.74 24.34 19.63
CA LEU A 57 -12.09 23.87 19.92
C LEU A 57 -12.19 23.03 21.20
N PHE A 58 -11.09 22.43 21.66
CA PHE A 58 -11.09 21.55 22.82
C PHE A 58 -11.35 22.32 24.12
N ASP A 59 -12.50 22.01 24.73
CA ASP A 59 -12.86 22.53 26.04
C ASP A 59 -12.90 21.38 27.07
N PRO A 60 -11.97 21.35 28.05
CA PRO A 60 -11.94 20.34 29.10
C PRO A 60 -13.21 20.25 29.94
N SER A 61 -13.99 21.36 30.03
CA SER A 61 -15.26 21.37 30.80
C SER A 61 -16.34 20.50 30.15
N ASN A 62 -16.24 20.25 28.84
CA ASN A 62 -17.14 19.45 28.04
C ASN A 62 -16.71 17.99 27.90
N ILE A 63 -15.70 17.54 28.65
CA ILE A 63 -15.30 16.14 28.65
C ILE A 63 -16.42 15.27 29.25
N ASN A 64 -16.85 14.27 28.48
CA ASN A 64 -17.85 13.29 28.92
C ASN A 64 -17.29 12.44 30.08
N LYS A 65 -18.05 12.36 31.18
CA LYS A 65 -17.68 11.58 32.38
C LYS A 65 -17.96 10.08 32.24
N SER A 66 -18.70 9.66 31.20
CA SER A 66 -18.96 8.26 30.93
C SER A 66 -17.69 7.52 30.45
N SER A 67 -17.69 6.20 30.58
CA SER A 67 -16.60 5.40 30.03
C SER A 67 -16.72 5.31 28.50
N SER A 68 -15.58 5.39 27.83
CA SER A 68 -15.47 5.27 26.38
C SER A 68 -14.96 3.89 25.98
N SER A 69 -15.34 3.40 24.81
CA SER A 69 -14.87 2.12 24.28
C SER A 69 -13.75 2.33 23.27
N TYR A 70 -12.67 1.58 23.42
CA TYR A 70 -11.58 1.54 22.45
C TYR A 70 -12.04 0.81 21.18
N ASN A 71 -11.90 1.47 20.04
CA ASN A 71 -12.19 0.91 18.73
C ASN A 71 -10.94 1.01 17.82
N GLY A 72 -10.24 -0.11 17.67
CA GLY A 72 -9.01 -0.17 16.87
C GLY A 72 -9.24 0.05 15.37
N GLU A 73 -10.38 -0.39 14.83
CA GLU A 73 -10.72 -0.17 13.42
C GLU A 73 -10.93 1.33 13.13
N LYS A 74 -11.57 2.05 14.07
CA LYS A 74 -11.72 3.50 13.97
C LYS A 74 -10.37 4.22 14.02
N LEU A 75 -9.45 3.77 14.86
CA LEU A 75 -8.10 4.33 14.93
C LEU A 75 -7.33 4.08 13.63
N LEU A 76 -7.41 2.89 13.04
CA LEU A 76 -6.81 2.57 11.75
C LEU A 76 -7.38 3.46 10.63
N TRP A 77 -8.71 3.58 10.56
CA TRP A 77 -9.35 4.46 9.60
C TRP A 77 -8.88 5.91 9.77
N LEU A 78 -8.89 6.42 10.99
CA LEU A 78 -8.45 7.78 11.28
C LEU A 78 -6.99 8.00 10.85
N ASN A 79 -6.10 7.06 11.17
CA ASN A 79 -4.70 7.12 10.77
C ASN A 79 -4.54 7.13 9.24
N SER A 80 -5.35 6.35 8.51
CA SER A 80 -5.34 6.38 7.04
C SER A 80 -5.71 7.75 6.47
N GLU A 81 -6.70 8.45 7.08
CA GLU A 81 -7.07 9.79 6.64
C GLU A 81 -5.95 10.82 6.89
N TYR A 82 -5.25 10.72 8.02
CA TYR A 82 -4.07 11.55 8.28
C TYR A 82 -2.92 11.25 7.32
N ILE A 83 -2.63 9.97 7.02
CA ILE A 83 -1.59 9.58 6.04
C ILE A 83 -1.89 10.17 4.66
N LYS A 84 -3.15 10.19 4.23
CA LYS A 84 -3.54 10.80 2.95
C LYS A 84 -3.37 12.32 2.95
N ALA A 85 -3.62 12.96 4.09
CA ALA A 85 -3.65 14.42 4.21
C ALA A 85 -2.27 15.06 4.42
N VAL A 86 -1.31 14.37 5.07
CA VAL A 86 0.02 14.92 5.33
C VAL A 86 0.84 15.05 4.06
N SER A 87 1.79 16.00 4.06
CA SER A 87 2.68 16.23 2.93
C SER A 87 3.62 15.03 2.65
N ASN A 88 4.04 14.89 1.40
CA ASN A 88 4.98 13.84 1.03
C ASN A 88 6.33 14.00 1.75
N ASP A 89 6.80 15.22 2.00
CA ASP A 89 8.03 15.46 2.76
C ASP A 89 7.90 14.92 4.20
N ARG A 90 6.75 15.12 4.85
CA ARG A 90 6.49 14.55 6.17
C ARG A 90 6.48 13.02 6.13
N LEU A 91 5.87 12.41 5.11
CA LEU A 91 5.86 10.94 4.96
C LEU A 91 7.27 10.38 4.73
N ILE A 92 8.14 11.09 4.00
CA ILE A 92 9.56 10.70 3.83
C ILE A 92 10.26 10.66 5.20
N GLU A 93 10.06 11.66 6.04
CA GLU A 93 10.66 11.67 7.39
C GLU A 93 10.14 10.53 8.28
N GLU A 94 8.83 10.24 8.23
CA GLU A 94 8.27 9.09 8.95
C GLU A 94 8.82 7.75 8.42
N LEU A 95 8.99 7.60 7.11
CA LEU A 95 9.53 6.38 6.49
C LEU A 95 11.00 6.13 6.87
N LYS A 96 11.80 7.17 7.11
CA LYS A 96 13.18 7.02 7.60
C LYS A 96 13.25 6.29 8.94
N PHE A 97 12.28 6.50 9.83
CA PHE A 97 12.18 5.76 11.09
C PHE A 97 12.03 4.24 10.86
N PHE A 98 11.49 3.87 9.73
CA PHE A 98 11.28 2.47 9.30
C PHE A 98 12.34 2.00 8.29
N ASP A 99 13.53 2.61 8.25
CA ASP A 99 14.63 2.24 7.36
C ASP A 99 14.30 2.36 5.84
N LEU A 100 13.47 3.32 5.46
CA LEU A 100 13.20 3.65 4.06
C LEU A 100 13.44 5.14 3.82
N ASP A 101 14.51 5.48 3.13
CA ASP A 101 14.81 6.87 2.74
C ASP A 101 14.53 7.10 1.25
N LEU A 102 13.52 7.88 0.97
CA LEU A 102 13.12 8.29 -0.38
C LEU A 102 13.59 9.70 -0.74
N SER A 103 14.38 10.38 0.11
CA SER A 103 14.74 11.81 -0.06
C SER A 103 15.32 12.11 -1.44
N HIS A 104 16.07 11.19 -2.02
CA HIS A 104 16.74 11.34 -3.32
C HIS A 104 16.15 10.46 -4.42
N HIS A 105 15.05 9.73 -4.15
CA HIS A 105 14.44 8.89 -5.16
C HIS A 105 13.75 9.73 -6.24
N PRO A 106 14.04 9.55 -7.54
CA PRO A 106 13.52 10.40 -8.61
C PRO A 106 11.99 10.35 -8.75
N LYS A 107 11.36 9.22 -8.36
CA LYS A 107 9.92 8.98 -8.40
C LYS A 107 9.25 8.98 -7.02
N ARG A 108 9.83 9.70 -6.03
CA ARG A 108 9.34 9.72 -4.65
C ARG A 108 7.90 10.21 -4.54
N THR A 109 7.54 11.23 -5.32
CA THR A 109 6.20 11.82 -5.29
C THR A 109 5.16 10.83 -5.80
N GLU A 110 5.41 10.24 -6.97
CA GLU A 110 4.52 9.26 -7.59
C GLU A 110 4.37 8.01 -6.71
N LEU A 111 5.45 7.50 -6.13
CA LEU A 111 5.42 6.37 -5.20
C LEU A 111 4.56 6.65 -3.96
N LEU A 112 4.75 7.83 -3.35
CA LEU A 112 4.00 8.22 -2.16
C LEU A 112 2.53 8.47 -2.48
N ASP A 113 2.22 9.22 -3.54
CA ASP A 113 0.86 9.55 -3.92
C ASP A 113 0.06 8.29 -4.30
N LEU A 114 0.71 7.32 -4.95
CA LEU A 114 0.11 6.03 -5.27
C LEU A 114 -0.12 5.17 -4.04
N SER A 115 0.87 5.08 -3.13
CA SER A 115 0.86 4.14 -2.02
C SER A 115 0.03 4.62 -0.83
N LYS A 116 0.03 5.94 -0.52
CA LYS A 116 -0.69 6.51 0.64
C LYS A 116 -2.21 6.37 0.55
N GLN A 117 -2.78 6.20 -0.65
CA GLN A 117 -4.23 6.05 -0.83
C GLN A 117 -4.81 4.79 -0.18
N ARG A 118 -3.98 3.77 0.03
CA ARG A 118 -4.40 2.46 0.55
C ARG A 118 -3.79 2.13 1.90
N ALA A 119 -2.75 2.84 2.31
CA ALA A 119 -2.05 2.59 3.55
C ALA A 119 -2.86 3.06 4.76
N GLN A 120 -3.01 2.20 5.75
CA GLN A 120 -3.60 2.53 7.04
C GLN A 120 -2.55 2.88 8.09
N THR A 121 -1.29 2.44 7.87
CA THR A 121 -0.14 2.73 8.74
C THR A 121 1.10 3.06 7.90
N ILE A 122 2.10 3.70 8.51
CA ILE A 122 3.40 3.95 7.85
C ILE A 122 4.11 2.63 7.52
N VAL A 123 3.89 1.58 8.31
CA VAL A 123 4.42 0.23 8.02
C VAL A 123 3.82 -0.32 6.72
N GLU A 124 2.50 -0.17 6.52
CA GLU A 124 1.84 -0.57 5.27
C GLU A 124 2.26 0.31 4.10
N LEU A 125 2.44 1.62 4.32
CA LEU A 125 2.96 2.54 3.32
C LEU A 125 4.36 2.10 2.86
N LYS A 126 5.28 1.85 3.81
CA LYS A 126 6.60 1.30 3.52
C LYS A 126 6.50 0.03 2.69
N LYS A 127 5.68 -0.94 3.15
CA LYS A 127 5.50 -2.21 2.45
C LYS A 127 5.03 -2.01 1.02
N SER A 128 4.03 -1.19 0.79
CA SER A 128 3.51 -0.89 -0.55
C SER A 128 4.59 -0.33 -1.48
N ILE A 129 5.44 0.57 -0.96
CA ILE A 129 6.53 1.17 -1.73
C ILE A 129 7.63 0.14 -2.01
N THR A 130 8.04 -0.64 -1.02
CA THR A 130 9.07 -1.67 -1.20
C THR A 130 8.62 -2.79 -2.13
N ASP A 131 7.35 -3.19 -2.08
CA ASP A 131 6.78 -4.16 -3.03
C ASP A 131 6.87 -3.67 -4.49
N ILE A 132 6.87 -2.36 -4.73
CA ILE A 132 7.07 -1.78 -6.07
C ILE A 132 8.57 -1.70 -6.41
N LEU A 133 9.40 -1.21 -5.48
CA LEU A 133 10.81 -0.94 -5.75
C LEU A 133 11.67 -2.20 -5.79
N ASP A 134 11.39 -3.17 -4.93
CA ASP A 134 12.19 -4.38 -4.81
C ASP A 134 11.83 -5.39 -5.91
N VAL A 135 12.84 -6.05 -6.45
CA VAL A 135 12.62 -7.17 -7.37
C VAL A 135 12.03 -8.36 -6.60
N PRO A 136 10.87 -8.90 -7.02
CA PRO A 136 10.25 -10.01 -6.30
C PRO A 136 11.15 -11.25 -6.24
N THR A 137 11.40 -11.74 -5.03
CA THR A 137 12.14 -13.00 -4.80
C THR A 137 11.23 -14.22 -4.81
N SER A 138 9.93 -14.00 -4.59
CA SER A 138 8.89 -15.02 -4.58
C SER A 138 7.57 -14.47 -5.14
N TYR A 139 6.68 -15.36 -5.55
CA TYR A 139 5.35 -15.05 -6.08
C TYR A 139 4.26 -15.66 -5.21
N GLU A 140 3.15 -14.94 -5.03
CA GLU A 140 1.97 -15.40 -4.29
C GLU A 140 1.35 -16.64 -4.97
N GLU A 141 1.49 -17.81 -4.36
CA GLU A 141 1.04 -19.09 -4.94
C GLU A 141 -0.45 -19.11 -5.31
N ALA A 142 -1.30 -18.56 -4.44
CA ALA A 142 -2.75 -18.49 -4.69
C ALA A 142 -3.06 -17.62 -5.91
N GLY A 143 -2.37 -16.48 -6.04
CA GLY A 143 -2.46 -15.59 -7.20
C GLY A 143 -1.99 -16.25 -8.49
N VAL A 144 -0.83 -16.92 -8.45
CA VAL A 144 -0.29 -17.66 -9.60
C VAL A 144 -1.27 -18.72 -10.06
N LYS A 145 -1.75 -19.60 -9.17
CA LYS A 145 -2.74 -20.64 -9.51
C LYS A 145 -4.02 -20.09 -10.13
N LYS A 146 -4.46 -18.93 -9.64
CA LYS A 146 -5.71 -18.31 -10.08
C LYS A 146 -5.58 -17.60 -11.42
N PHE A 147 -4.49 -16.86 -11.66
CA PHE A 147 -4.39 -15.90 -12.75
C PHE A 147 -3.38 -16.26 -13.83
N VAL A 148 -2.38 -17.11 -13.55
CA VAL A 148 -1.42 -17.58 -14.56
C VAL A 148 -1.95 -18.86 -15.19
N LYS A 149 -2.21 -18.83 -16.51
CA LYS A 149 -2.77 -19.93 -17.29
C LYS A 149 -1.82 -20.30 -18.42
N GLU A 150 -2.16 -21.34 -19.20
CA GLU A 150 -1.33 -21.83 -20.29
C GLU A 150 -1.04 -20.78 -21.36
N ASP A 151 -2.02 -19.94 -21.66
CA ASP A 151 -1.95 -18.84 -22.64
C ASP A 151 -1.27 -17.56 -22.11
N THR A 152 -1.02 -17.50 -20.78
CA THR A 152 -0.45 -16.29 -20.14
C THR A 152 0.90 -15.92 -20.73
N LYS A 153 1.75 -16.88 -21.03
CA LYS A 153 3.07 -16.65 -21.60
C LYS A 153 2.98 -15.92 -22.94
N ASP A 154 2.14 -16.44 -23.84
CA ASP A 154 2.04 -15.92 -25.21
C ASP A 154 1.58 -14.46 -25.26
N PHE A 155 0.59 -14.09 -24.43
CA PHE A 155 0.14 -12.70 -24.44
C PHE A 155 1.05 -11.78 -23.63
N LEU A 156 1.78 -12.25 -22.62
CA LEU A 156 2.79 -11.46 -21.94
C LEU A 156 4.01 -11.18 -22.83
N GLU A 157 4.45 -12.14 -23.64
CA GLU A 157 5.51 -11.92 -24.63
C GLU A 157 5.09 -10.87 -25.68
N LYS A 158 3.86 -10.95 -26.20
CA LYS A 158 3.31 -9.92 -27.09
C LYS A 158 3.19 -8.55 -26.43
N TYR A 159 2.80 -8.53 -25.14
CA TYR A 159 2.70 -7.30 -24.39
C TYR A 159 4.07 -6.66 -24.14
N LEU A 160 5.11 -7.46 -23.88
CA LEU A 160 6.49 -6.98 -23.80
C LEU A 160 6.95 -6.35 -25.11
N GLU A 161 6.65 -6.96 -26.27
CA GLU A 161 6.97 -6.34 -27.57
C GLU A 161 6.25 -5.00 -27.77
N LEU A 162 4.99 -4.87 -27.30
CA LEU A 162 4.26 -3.61 -27.34
C LEU A 162 4.94 -2.56 -26.46
N LEU A 163 5.32 -2.91 -25.24
CA LEU A 163 6.03 -2.00 -24.34
C LEU A 163 7.38 -1.56 -24.91
N GLU A 164 8.13 -2.48 -25.55
CA GLU A 164 9.43 -2.15 -26.17
C GLU A 164 9.28 -1.13 -27.30
N LYS A 165 8.27 -1.27 -28.15
CA LYS A 165 7.98 -0.32 -29.22
C LYS A 165 7.64 1.09 -28.72
N ASN A 166 7.15 1.21 -27.51
CA ASN A 166 6.71 2.47 -26.89
C ASN A 166 7.57 2.87 -25.67
N LYS A 167 8.75 2.32 -25.50
CA LYS A 167 9.54 2.40 -24.26
C LYS A 167 9.87 3.82 -23.80
N GLU A 168 9.99 4.76 -24.71
CA GLU A 168 10.32 6.17 -24.39
C GLU A 168 9.14 6.90 -23.73
N ASP A 169 7.90 6.42 -23.97
CA ASP A 169 6.66 7.06 -23.52
C ASP A 169 6.08 6.38 -22.27
N LEU A 170 6.69 5.29 -21.77
CA LEU A 170 6.17 4.52 -20.63
C LEU A 170 6.27 5.22 -19.28
N TYR A 171 6.96 6.34 -19.17
CA TYR A 171 7.08 7.11 -17.92
C TYR A 171 5.83 7.96 -17.61
N ASN A 172 4.82 7.92 -18.48
CA ASN A 172 3.53 8.56 -18.34
C ASN A 172 2.43 7.50 -18.24
N VAL A 173 1.59 7.59 -17.20
CA VAL A 173 0.51 6.64 -16.91
C VAL A 173 -0.54 6.60 -18.03
N GLU A 174 -0.89 7.78 -18.56
CA GLU A 174 -1.87 7.91 -19.64
C GLU A 174 -1.40 7.19 -20.91
N ASN A 175 -0.12 7.32 -21.27
CA ASN A 175 0.46 6.64 -22.44
C ASN A 175 0.44 5.12 -22.24
N VAL A 176 0.78 4.62 -21.06
CA VAL A 176 0.70 3.17 -20.75
C VAL A 176 -0.73 2.68 -20.90
N GLU A 177 -1.70 3.46 -20.44
CA GLU A 177 -3.11 3.14 -20.54
C GLU A 177 -3.59 3.13 -22.01
N GLU A 178 -3.21 4.15 -22.79
CA GLU A 178 -3.58 4.30 -24.21
C GLU A 178 -3.09 3.15 -25.09
N ILE A 179 -1.88 2.63 -24.86
CA ILE A 179 -1.38 1.48 -25.62
C ILE A 179 -1.95 0.14 -25.12
N THR A 180 -2.28 0.05 -23.84
CA THR A 180 -2.72 -1.21 -23.23
C THR A 180 -4.18 -1.53 -23.49
N LYS A 181 -5.08 -0.52 -23.52
CA LYS A 181 -6.51 -0.73 -23.78
C LYS A 181 -6.79 -1.37 -25.14
N PRO A 182 -6.22 -0.87 -26.27
CA PRO A 182 -6.36 -1.53 -27.57
C PRO A 182 -5.80 -2.96 -27.55
N PHE A 183 -4.62 -3.18 -26.95
CA PHE A 183 -4.02 -4.49 -26.86
C PHE A 183 -4.94 -5.53 -26.18
N ILE A 184 -5.61 -5.15 -25.07
CA ILE A 184 -6.58 -6.03 -24.41
C ILE A 184 -7.73 -6.37 -25.35
N ALA A 185 -8.28 -5.36 -26.06
CA ALA A 185 -9.41 -5.55 -26.96
C ALA A 185 -9.05 -6.44 -28.18
N GLU A 186 -7.92 -6.17 -28.82
CA GLU A 186 -7.43 -6.90 -30.00
C GLU A 186 -7.09 -8.36 -29.71
N ASN A 187 -6.61 -8.66 -28.49
CA ASN A 187 -6.31 -10.02 -28.08
C ASN A 187 -7.49 -10.73 -27.37
N GLY A 188 -8.67 -10.09 -27.28
CA GLY A 188 -9.86 -10.67 -26.66
C GLY A 188 -9.70 -10.98 -25.16
N LEU A 189 -8.80 -10.26 -24.47
CA LEU A 189 -8.50 -10.46 -23.08
C LEU A 189 -9.47 -9.72 -22.17
N LYS A 190 -9.69 -10.25 -20.97
CA LYS A 190 -10.29 -9.50 -19.87
C LYS A 190 -9.19 -8.80 -19.05
N PHE A 191 -9.49 -7.66 -18.48
CA PHE A 191 -8.57 -6.86 -17.66
C PHE A 191 -7.75 -7.71 -16.64
N PRO A 192 -8.38 -8.59 -15.82
CA PRO A 192 -7.62 -9.40 -14.87
C PRO A 192 -6.70 -10.45 -15.50
N GLN A 193 -6.98 -10.89 -16.73
CA GLN A 193 -6.13 -11.88 -17.42
C GLN A 193 -4.76 -11.32 -17.79
N LEU A 194 -4.69 -10.03 -18.13
CA LEU A 194 -3.42 -9.33 -18.37
C LEU A 194 -2.81 -8.79 -17.09
N PHE A 195 -3.60 -8.03 -16.32
CA PHE A 195 -3.04 -7.23 -15.21
C PHE A 195 -2.64 -8.03 -13.97
N GLN A 196 -3.32 -9.14 -13.66
CA GLN A 196 -2.94 -9.93 -12.49
C GLN A 196 -1.61 -10.66 -12.67
N PRO A 197 -1.33 -11.35 -13.81
CA PRO A 197 0.01 -11.88 -14.07
C PRO A 197 1.12 -10.83 -14.07
N ILE A 198 0.88 -9.64 -14.70
CA ILE A 198 1.84 -8.53 -14.69
C ILE A 198 2.09 -8.06 -13.25
N ARG A 199 1.04 -7.82 -12.47
CA ARG A 199 1.15 -7.38 -11.08
C ARG A 199 1.98 -8.37 -10.25
N ILE A 200 1.68 -9.67 -10.35
CA ILE A 200 2.44 -10.73 -9.67
C ILE A 200 3.92 -10.70 -10.09
N ALA A 201 4.19 -10.58 -11.39
CA ALA A 201 5.56 -10.51 -11.90
C ALA A 201 6.32 -9.27 -11.39
N LEU A 202 5.65 -8.12 -11.30
CA LEU A 202 6.27 -6.86 -10.90
C LEU A 202 6.45 -6.70 -9.40
N THR A 203 5.52 -7.22 -8.57
CA THR A 203 5.45 -6.96 -7.12
C THR A 203 5.40 -8.22 -6.25
N GLY A 204 5.39 -9.39 -6.85
CA GLY A 204 5.28 -10.67 -6.14
C GLY A 204 3.86 -11.07 -5.72
N GLY A 205 2.90 -10.16 -5.71
CA GLY A 205 1.55 -10.41 -5.18
C GLY A 205 0.40 -9.91 -6.05
N THR A 206 -0.83 -10.20 -5.60
CA THR A 206 -2.07 -9.76 -6.26
C THR A 206 -2.60 -8.44 -5.73
N GLN A 207 -2.15 -8.03 -4.53
CA GLN A 207 -2.57 -6.82 -3.83
C GLN A 207 -1.50 -5.73 -3.98
N ALA A 208 -1.61 -4.95 -5.06
CA ALA A 208 -0.74 -3.82 -5.32
C ALA A 208 -1.55 -2.68 -5.97
N PRO A 209 -0.99 -1.48 -6.10
CA PRO A 209 -1.62 -0.37 -6.80
C PRO A 209 -1.90 -0.65 -8.28
N SER A 210 -2.27 0.38 -9.04
CA SER A 210 -2.52 0.28 -10.47
C SER A 210 -1.28 -0.21 -11.22
N VAL A 211 -1.45 -1.18 -12.12
CA VAL A 211 -0.36 -1.71 -12.95
C VAL A 211 0.18 -0.64 -13.90
N TYR A 212 -0.65 0.26 -14.38
CA TYR A 212 -0.23 1.38 -15.22
C TYR A 212 0.77 2.28 -14.49
N ASP A 213 0.44 2.65 -13.24
CA ASP A 213 1.31 3.46 -12.40
C ASP A 213 2.63 2.73 -12.08
N ILE A 214 2.57 1.44 -11.76
CA ILE A 214 3.76 0.64 -11.49
C ILE A 214 4.68 0.59 -12.72
N ILE A 215 4.13 0.39 -13.93
CA ILE A 215 4.91 0.40 -15.19
C ILE A 215 5.53 1.79 -15.39
N ALA A 216 4.78 2.87 -15.20
CA ALA A 216 5.27 4.24 -15.37
C ALA A 216 6.35 4.62 -14.34
N ILE A 217 6.27 4.09 -13.14
CA ILE A 217 7.28 4.30 -12.09
C ILE A 217 8.58 3.52 -12.41
N LEU A 218 8.46 2.24 -12.76
CA LEU A 218 9.59 1.36 -12.99
C LEU A 218 10.28 1.60 -14.35
N GLY A 219 9.51 1.98 -15.37
CA GLY A 219 9.99 2.14 -16.75
C GLY A 219 10.28 0.80 -17.44
N PHE A 220 10.55 0.87 -18.75
CA PHE A 220 10.66 -0.33 -19.60
C PHE A 220 11.69 -1.35 -19.11
N ASN A 221 12.91 -0.91 -18.81
CA ASN A 221 14.02 -1.81 -18.50
C ASN A 221 13.72 -2.71 -17.28
N GLU A 222 13.20 -2.11 -16.21
CA GLU A 222 12.87 -2.84 -15.00
C GLU A 222 11.65 -3.74 -15.20
N VAL A 223 10.61 -3.24 -15.88
CA VAL A 223 9.40 -4.00 -16.19
C VAL A 223 9.73 -5.22 -17.04
N SER A 224 10.51 -5.06 -18.11
CA SER A 224 10.88 -6.19 -18.99
C SER A 224 11.72 -7.21 -18.25
N SER A 225 12.72 -6.77 -17.46
CA SER A 225 13.55 -7.67 -16.65
C SER A 225 12.73 -8.54 -15.69
N ARG A 226 11.75 -7.93 -14.99
CA ARG A 226 10.88 -8.65 -14.05
C ARG A 226 9.92 -9.61 -14.75
N LEU A 227 9.29 -9.17 -15.85
CA LEU A 227 8.38 -10.02 -16.64
C LEU A 227 9.13 -11.19 -17.25
N GLU A 228 10.30 -10.98 -17.87
CA GLU A 228 11.13 -12.06 -18.40
C GLU A 228 11.56 -13.05 -17.32
N THR A 229 11.94 -12.54 -16.14
CA THR A 229 12.31 -13.38 -15.01
C THR A 229 11.14 -14.25 -14.55
N ALA A 230 9.94 -13.68 -14.46
CA ALA A 230 8.73 -14.41 -14.09
C ALA A 230 8.40 -15.49 -15.15
N LEU A 231 8.49 -15.14 -16.43
CA LEU A 231 8.26 -16.10 -17.54
C LEU A 231 9.29 -17.22 -17.57
N LYS A 232 10.59 -16.92 -17.44
CA LYS A 232 11.68 -17.91 -17.40
C LYS A 232 11.51 -18.89 -16.23
N ARG A 233 11.02 -18.39 -15.09
CA ARG A 233 10.72 -19.22 -13.90
C ARG A 233 9.33 -19.86 -13.95
N ASN A 234 8.55 -19.63 -14.98
CA ASN A 234 7.13 -20.02 -15.06
C ASN A 234 6.35 -19.63 -13.78
N PHE A 235 6.61 -18.45 -13.24
CA PHE A 235 6.07 -17.93 -11.96
C PHE A 235 6.30 -18.87 -10.76
N GLN A 236 7.30 -19.74 -10.80
CA GLN A 236 7.64 -20.63 -9.70
C GLN A 236 8.61 -19.96 -8.71
N ASN A 237 8.42 -20.27 -7.44
CA ASN A 237 9.29 -19.81 -6.38
C ASN A 237 10.61 -20.62 -6.36
N THR A 238 11.74 -19.94 -6.23
CA THR A 238 13.08 -20.58 -6.20
C THR A 238 13.26 -21.59 -5.05
N TRP A 239 12.40 -21.54 -4.02
CA TRP A 239 12.44 -22.46 -2.89
C TRP A 239 11.96 -23.89 -3.22
N LEU A 240 11.15 -24.09 -4.25
CA LEU A 240 10.64 -25.42 -4.61
C LEU A 240 11.71 -26.32 -5.27
N PHE A 241 12.78 -25.74 -5.80
CA PHE A 241 13.85 -26.54 -6.41
C PHE A 241 14.82 -27.19 -5.40
N LYS A 242 14.85 -26.76 -4.14
CA LYS A 242 15.74 -27.35 -3.12
C LYS A 242 15.15 -28.59 -2.42
N ASN A 243 13.83 -28.79 -2.48
CA ASN A 243 13.17 -29.89 -1.76
C ASN A 243 12.80 -31.10 -2.62
N ASN A 244 13.05 -31.09 -3.95
CA ASN A 244 12.80 -32.22 -4.82
C ASN A 244 14.09 -32.99 -5.20
N GLN A 245 15.22 -32.75 -4.52
CA GLN A 245 16.48 -33.47 -4.66
C GLN A 245 16.92 -34.10 -3.32
N ALA A 246 15.97 -34.50 -2.47
CA ALA A 246 16.28 -35.31 -1.28
C ALA A 246 15.47 -36.60 -1.30
#